data_f3871f2634ba214b85b15fbbf3d16b01
#
_entry.id   f3871f2634ba214b85b15fbbf3d16b01
#
_cell.length_a   1.000
_cell.length_b   1.000
_cell.length_c   1.000
_cell.angle_alpha   90.00
_cell.angle_beta   90.00
_cell.angle_gamma   90.00
#
_symmetry.space_group_name_H-M   'P 1'
#
loop_
_entity.id
_entity.type
_entity.pdbx_description
1 polymer ?
#
loop_
_entity_poly.entity_id
_entity_poly.type
_entity_poly.pdbx_seq_one_letter_code
_entity_poly.pdbx_strand_id
1 'polypeptide(L)'
;MLVVRTNGFDSPHAADDLAALAEACPAAVLIPKVDDVATLAAARAALGPDVPLWAMIETCRGILSLGAIAQAAKELGLAALIAGTNDLAKEMRLPSPPAPEALLPLRVQIVVAARSAGLIALDGVCNALDAPDRLAAECAEGRRLGFDGKTLIHPNQIAAANAGFGPDAAEIAWARRVVEAFADPEQAALGAIRLDGQMVERLHLTEAERILALVQRPAE
;
A
#
# COMPACT_ATOMS: atom_id res chain seq x y z
N MET A 1 13.39 7.51 -4.10
CA MET A 1 12.51 7.07 -5.23
C MET A 1 11.52 8.16 -5.56
N LEU A 2 11.36 8.54 -6.85
CA LEU A 2 10.40 9.57 -7.28
C LEU A 2 9.19 8.89 -7.94
N VAL A 3 7.99 9.14 -7.39
CA VAL A 3 6.71 8.73 -7.98
C VAL A 3 5.95 9.99 -8.41
N VAL A 4 5.49 10.04 -9.64
CA VAL A 4 4.78 11.20 -10.18
C VAL A 4 3.31 10.86 -10.40
N ARG A 5 2.39 11.69 -9.90
CA ARG A 5 0.96 11.54 -10.13
C ARG A 5 0.54 12.35 -11.34
N THR A 6 -0.16 11.72 -12.30
CA THR A 6 -0.78 12.39 -13.45
C THR A 6 -2.08 13.10 -13.08
N ASN A 7 -2.57 13.90 -14.00
CA ASN A 7 -4.00 14.24 -14.01
C ASN A 7 -4.85 13.01 -14.37
N GLY A 8 -6.12 13.01 -13.97
CA GLY A 8 -7.06 11.96 -14.34
C GLY A 8 -7.37 11.97 -15.84
N PHE A 9 -7.79 10.84 -16.39
CA PHE A 9 -8.12 10.72 -17.83
C PHE A 9 -9.31 11.59 -18.26
N ASP A 10 -10.07 12.12 -17.32
CA ASP A 10 -11.11 13.14 -17.53
C ASP A 10 -10.55 14.56 -17.73
N SER A 11 -9.24 14.76 -17.49
CA SER A 11 -8.56 16.04 -17.67
C SER A 11 -8.01 16.20 -19.09
N PRO A 12 -8.05 17.42 -19.67
CA PRO A 12 -7.41 17.70 -20.96
C PRO A 12 -5.88 17.57 -20.91
N HIS A 13 -5.26 17.54 -19.73
CA HIS A 13 -3.81 17.46 -19.55
C HIS A 13 -3.29 16.03 -19.43
N ALA A 14 -4.15 15.02 -19.33
CA ALA A 14 -3.73 13.63 -19.07
C ALA A 14 -2.79 13.07 -20.16
N ALA A 15 -3.07 13.38 -21.44
CA ALA A 15 -2.25 12.91 -22.55
C ALA A 15 -0.84 13.53 -22.56
N ASP A 16 -0.75 14.83 -22.28
CA ASP A 16 0.53 15.55 -22.22
C ASP A 16 1.37 15.08 -21.02
N ASP A 17 0.72 14.86 -19.84
CA ASP A 17 1.37 14.30 -18.66
C ASP A 17 1.99 12.93 -18.96
N LEU A 18 1.22 12.02 -19.56
CA LEU A 18 1.69 10.68 -19.88
C LEU A 18 2.83 10.69 -20.89
N ALA A 19 2.75 11.55 -21.92
CA ALA A 19 3.82 11.70 -22.91
C ALA A 19 5.13 12.20 -22.27
N ALA A 20 5.05 13.23 -21.42
CA ALA A 20 6.21 13.75 -20.69
C ALA A 20 6.81 12.72 -19.72
N LEU A 21 5.97 11.91 -19.08
CA LEU A 21 6.44 10.89 -18.13
C LEU A 21 7.01 9.65 -18.81
N ALA A 22 6.57 9.33 -20.04
CA ALA A 22 7.19 8.30 -20.86
C ALA A 22 8.66 8.65 -21.20
N GLU A 23 8.95 9.93 -21.46
CA GLU A 23 10.32 10.42 -21.71
C GLU A 23 11.14 10.52 -20.40
N ALA A 24 10.51 11.00 -19.31
CA ALA A 24 11.20 11.23 -18.03
C ALA A 24 11.53 9.93 -17.25
N CYS A 25 10.84 8.84 -17.54
CA CYS A 25 11.03 7.53 -16.91
C CYS A 25 11.17 7.59 -15.37
N PRO A 26 10.18 8.11 -14.61
CA PRO A 26 10.26 8.13 -13.16
C PRO A 26 10.24 6.72 -12.58
N ALA A 27 10.56 6.59 -11.30
CA ALA A 27 10.56 5.29 -10.61
C ALA A 27 9.17 4.61 -10.58
N ALA A 28 8.10 5.39 -10.64
CA ALA A 28 6.72 4.93 -10.88
C ALA A 28 5.82 6.10 -11.28
N VAL A 29 4.68 5.79 -11.90
CA VAL A 29 3.62 6.76 -12.21
C VAL A 29 2.34 6.35 -11.48
N LEU A 30 1.79 7.30 -10.72
CA LEU A 30 0.52 7.14 -10.02
C LEU A 30 -0.63 7.66 -10.89
N ILE A 31 -1.54 6.76 -11.22
CA ILE A 31 -2.75 7.06 -11.99
C ILE A 31 -3.90 7.31 -11.00
N PRO A 32 -4.49 8.51 -10.97
CA PRO A 32 -5.66 8.80 -10.16
C PRO A 32 -6.94 8.25 -10.80
N LYS A 33 -8.01 8.14 -10.01
CA LYS A 33 -9.37 7.76 -10.47
C LYS A 33 -9.40 6.50 -11.32
N VAL A 34 -8.69 5.46 -10.88
CA VAL A 34 -8.70 4.18 -11.58
C VAL A 34 -10.04 3.50 -11.34
N ASP A 35 -10.87 3.48 -12.38
CA ASP A 35 -12.21 2.91 -12.37
C ASP A 35 -12.24 1.44 -12.76
N ASP A 36 -11.33 1.04 -13.64
CA ASP A 36 -11.29 -0.31 -14.23
C ASP A 36 -9.92 -0.62 -14.85
N VAL A 37 -9.81 -1.83 -15.39
CA VAL A 37 -8.60 -2.32 -16.08
C VAL A 37 -8.28 -1.49 -17.31
N ALA A 38 -9.30 -0.97 -18.03
CA ALA A 38 -9.09 -0.20 -19.25
C ALA A 38 -8.35 1.12 -18.99
N THR A 39 -8.61 1.75 -17.84
CA THR A 39 -7.89 2.95 -17.39
C THR A 39 -6.39 2.68 -17.27
N LEU A 40 -6.03 1.56 -16.62
CA LEU A 40 -4.62 1.17 -16.45
C LEU A 40 -3.98 0.70 -17.77
N ALA A 41 -4.74 0.02 -18.63
CA ALA A 41 -4.26 -0.41 -19.94
C ALA A 41 -3.94 0.81 -20.85
N ALA A 42 -4.76 1.85 -20.81
CA ALA A 42 -4.50 3.09 -21.52
C ALA A 42 -3.22 3.80 -21.01
N ALA A 43 -3.03 3.86 -19.67
CA ALA A 43 -1.81 4.39 -19.07
C ALA A 43 -0.57 3.58 -19.48
N ARG A 44 -0.66 2.25 -19.43
CA ARG A 44 0.42 1.34 -19.85
C ARG A 44 0.81 1.53 -21.31
N ALA A 45 -0.19 1.65 -22.20
CA ALA A 45 0.05 1.88 -23.63
C ALA A 45 0.79 3.20 -23.90
N ALA A 46 0.49 4.24 -23.12
CA ALA A 46 1.11 5.55 -23.26
C ALA A 46 2.53 5.61 -22.65
N LEU A 47 2.76 4.98 -21.49
CA LEU A 47 4.03 5.05 -20.75
C LEU A 47 5.07 4.01 -21.21
N GLY A 48 4.67 3.00 -21.98
CA GLY A 48 5.56 1.88 -22.33
C GLY A 48 5.70 0.87 -21.16
N PRO A 49 6.47 -0.22 -21.35
CA PRO A 49 6.52 -1.36 -20.44
C PRO A 49 7.34 -1.12 -19.15
N ASP A 50 8.29 -0.19 -19.18
CA ASP A 50 9.36 -0.11 -18.18
C ASP A 50 9.00 0.70 -16.93
N VAL A 51 7.99 1.56 -17.00
CA VAL A 51 7.57 2.42 -15.88
C VAL A 51 6.51 1.72 -15.02
N PRO A 52 6.78 1.38 -13.75
CA PRO A 52 5.79 0.79 -12.85
C PRO A 52 4.57 1.71 -12.68
N LEU A 53 3.36 1.11 -12.69
CA LEU A 53 2.12 1.83 -12.42
C LEU A 53 1.72 1.69 -10.95
N TRP A 54 1.22 2.77 -10.38
CA TRP A 54 0.50 2.79 -9.13
C TRP A 54 -0.94 3.25 -9.40
N ALA A 55 -1.92 2.64 -8.77
CA ALA A 55 -3.34 2.96 -8.99
C ALA A 55 -3.95 3.59 -7.75
N MET A 56 -4.54 4.76 -7.88
CA MET A 56 -5.34 5.35 -6.81
C MET A 56 -6.80 4.92 -6.97
N ILE A 57 -7.28 4.19 -5.96
CA ILE A 57 -8.64 3.69 -5.85
C ILE A 57 -9.43 4.70 -5.03
N GLU A 58 -10.14 5.56 -5.73
CA GLU A 58 -10.79 6.73 -5.13
C GLU A 58 -12.22 6.97 -5.68
N THR A 59 -12.74 5.97 -6.41
CA THR A 59 -14.12 5.97 -6.93
C THR A 59 -14.87 4.71 -6.51
N CYS A 60 -16.17 4.79 -6.41
CA CYS A 60 -17.01 3.64 -6.11
C CYS A 60 -16.88 2.55 -7.20
N ARG A 61 -16.72 2.97 -8.46
CA ARG A 61 -16.48 2.05 -9.58
C ARG A 61 -15.15 1.34 -9.45
N GLY A 62 -14.08 2.04 -9.06
CA GLY A 62 -12.77 1.45 -8.79
C GLY A 62 -12.82 0.40 -7.69
N ILE A 63 -13.56 0.64 -6.61
CA ILE A 63 -13.81 -0.34 -5.55
C ILE A 63 -14.49 -1.61 -6.10
N LEU A 64 -15.54 -1.46 -6.91
CA LEU A 64 -16.24 -2.59 -7.51
C LEU A 64 -15.39 -3.36 -8.53
N SER A 65 -14.37 -2.74 -9.09
CA SER A 65 -13.46 -3.31 -10.10
C SER A 65 -12.18 -3.91 -9.50
N LEU A 66 -11.95 -3.84 -8.19
CA LEU A 66 -10.70 -4.25 -7.53
C LEU A 66 -10.23 -5.67 -7.91
N GLY A 67 -11.16 -6.63 -8.00
CA GLY A 67 -10.80 -8.00 -8.37
C GLY A 67 -10.22 -8.11 -9.78
N ALA A 68 -10.82 -7.41 -10.75
CA ALA A 68 -10.33 -7.38 -12.13
C ALA A 68 -8.99 -6.63 -12.25
N ILE A 69 -8.84 -5.50 -11.53
CA ILE A 69 -7.60 -4.73 -11.45
C ILE A 69 -6.46 -5.59 -10.89
N ALA A 70 -6.71 -6.32 -9.80
CA ALA A 70 -5.73 -7.21 -9.20
C ALA A 70 -5.31 -8.36 -10.13
N GLN A 71 -6.26 -8.96 -10.86
CA GLN A 71 -5.97 -10.02 -11.84
C GLN A 71 -5.09 -9.54 -13.01
N ALA A 72 -5.30 -8.29 -13.46
CA ALA A 72 -4.52 -7.70 -14.56
C ALA A 72 -3.18 -7.09 -14.10
N ALA A 73 -2.90 -7.06 -12.79
CA ALA A 73 -1.79 -6.31 -12.21
C ALA A 73 -0.43 -6.67 -12.81
N LYS A 74 -0.14 -7.97 -12.97
CA LYS A 74 1.14 -8.43 -13.52
C LYS A 74 1.34 -8.02 -14.97
N GLU A 75 0.31 -8.17 -15.80
CA GLU A 75 0.35 -7.83 -17.22
C GLU A 75 0.54 -6.31 -17.42
N LEU A 76 -0.11 -5.53 -16.56
CA LEU A 76 -0.05 -4.07 -16.62
C LEU A 76 1.14 -3.46 -15.88
N GLY A 77 1.99 -4.26 -15.24
CA GLY A 77 3.10 -3.74 -14.42
C GLY A 77 2.63 -2.86 -13.26
N LEU A 78 1.46 -3.19 -12.68
CA LEU A 78 0.94 -2.52 -11.49
C LEU A 78 1.76 -2.94 -10.27
N ALA A 79 2.21 -1.99 -9.47
CA ALA A 79 3.06 -2.23 -8.31
C ALA A 79 2.40 -1.85 -6.97
N ALA A 80 1.43 -0.92 -6.99
CA ALA A 80 0.76 -0.47 -5.77
C ALA A 80 -0.70 -0.09 -5.99
N LEU A 81 -1.52 -0.29 -4.94
CA LEU A 81 -2.85 0.29 -4.79
C LEU A 81 -2.82 1.34 -3.67
N ILE A 82 -3.45 2.48 -3.91
CA ILE A 82 -3.54 3.58 -2.95
C ILE A 82 -5.02 3.88 -2.66
N ALA A 83 -5.37 4.00 -1.38
CA ALA A 83 -6.70 4.40 -0.98
C ALA A 83 -6.87 5.91 -1.11
N GLY A 84 -7.74 6.37 -2.01
CA GLY A 84 -8.10 7.79 -2.15
C GLY A 84 -9.34 8.12 -1.33
N THR A 85 -9.18 8.18 -0.01
CA THR A 85 -10.28 8.26 0.96
C THR A 85 -11.13 9.51 0.86
N ASN A 86 -10.57 10.66 0.43
CA ASN A 86 -11.30 11.91 0.30
C ASN A 86 -12.31 11.86 -0.86
N ASP A 87 -11.89 11.39 -2.02
CA ASP A 87 -12.77 11.30 -3.20
C ASP A 87 -13.80 10.20 -3.03
N LEU A 88 -13.46 9.06 -2.41
CA LEU A 88 -14.42 8.03 -2.02
C LEU A 88 -15.51 8.58 -1.09
N ALA A 89 -15.13 9.31 -0.04
CA ALA A 89 -16.08 9.92 0.88
C ALA A 89 -17.03 10.89 0.17
N LYS A 90 -16.48 11.71 -0.74
CA LYS A 90 -17.27 12.66 -1.55
C LYS A 90 -18.25 11.94 -2.48
N GLU A 91 -17.78 10.94 -3.24
CA GLU A 91 -18.62 10.19 -4.18
C GLU A 91 -19.72 9.41 -3.46
N MET A 92 -19.41 8.82 -2.31
CA MET A 92 -20.37 8.14 -1.43
C MET A 92 -21.34 9.13 -0.72
N ARG A 93 -21.12 10.44 -0.84
CA ARG A 93 -21.92 11.48 -0.17
C ARG A 93 -21.91 11.35 1.35
N LEU A 94 -20.74 10.96 1.91
CA LEU A 94 -20.60 10.88 3.36
C LEU A 94 -20.60 12.28 3.99
N PRO A 95 -21.07 12.42 5.25
CA PRO A 95 -20.91 13.66 6.01
C PRO A 95 -19.43 14.07 6.11
N SER A 96 -19.19 15.38 6.25
CA SER A 96 -17.82 15.90 6.43
C SER A 96 -17.63 16.42 7.86
N PRO A 97 -16.65 15.91 8.62
CA PRO A 97 -15.73 14.81 8.27
C PRO A 97 -16.48 13.45 8.25
N PRO A 98 -16.04 12.50 7.41
CA PRO A 98 -16.68 11.18 7.40
C PRO A 98 -16.38 10.43 8.71
N ALA A 99 -17.33 9.62 9.17
CA ALA A 99 -17.10 8.68 10.25
C ALA A 99 -16.05 7.63 9.79
N PRO A 100 -15.02 7.34 10.60
CA PRO A 100 -13.94 6.42 10.20
C PRO A 100 -14.44 5.05 9.75
N GLU A 101 -15.47 4.52 10.42
CA GLU A 101 -16.09 3.22 10.10
C GLU A 101 -16.75 3.17 8.72
N ALA A 102 -17.16 4.30 8.15
CA ALA A 102 -17.82 4.33 6.85
C ALA A 102 -16.93 3.90 5.69
N LEU A 103 -15.62 4.19 5.78
CA LEU A 103 -14.62 3.83 4.76
C LEU A 103 -13.86 2.54 5.09
N LEU A 104 -13.99 2.01 6.30
CA LEU A 104 -13.26 0.83 6.76
C LEU A 104 -13.44 -0.40 5.85
N PRO A 105 -14.67 -0.79 5.43
CA PRO A 105 -14.86 -1.93 4.54
C PRO A 105 -14.14 -1.77 3.19
N LEU A 106 -14.10 -0.54 2.66
CA LEU A 106 -13.47 -0.26 1.37
C LEU A 106 -11.95 -0.31 1.47
N ARG A 107 -11.39 0.23 2.54
CA ARG A 107 -9.96 0.16 2.83
C ARG A 107 -9.49 -1.29 2.96
N VAL A 108 -10.25 -2.14 3.65
CA VAL A 108 -9.96 -3.58 3.76
C VAL A 108 -10.02 -4.26 2.38
N GLN A 109 -10.99 -3.95 1.53
CA GLN A 109 -11.07 -4.51 0.17
C GLN A 109 -9.84 -4.13 -0.68
N ILE A 110 -9.34 -2.89 -0.58
CA ILE A 110 -8.11 -2.47 -1.26
C ILE A 110 -6.91 -3.31 -0.80
N VAL A 111 -6.77 -3.54 0.51
CA VAL A 111 -5.69 -4.39 1.04
C VAL A 111 -5.82 -5.83 0.54
N VAL A 112 -7.01 -6.42 0.58
CA VAL A 112 -7.24 -7.80 0.08
C VAL A 112 -6.89 -7.90 -1.40
N ALA A 113 -7.32 -6.95 -2.23
CA ALA A 113 -6.99 -6.92 -3.65
C ALA A 113 -5.47 -6.78 -3.87
N ALA A 114 -4.81 -5.88 -3.16
CA ALA A 114 -3.37 -5.71 -3.25
C ALA A 114 -2.61 -6.99 -2.88
N ARG A 115 -2.98 -7.64 -1.77
CA ARG A 115 -2.33 -8.90 -1.33
C ARG A 115 -2.56 -10.06 -2.29
N SER A 116 -3.74 -10.15 -2.91
CA SER A 116 -4.04 -11.20 -3.90
C SER A 116 -3.13 -11.14 -5.13
N ALA A 117 -2.59 -9.98 -5.44
CA ALA A 117 -1.70 -9.72 -6.58
C ALA A 117 -0.24 -9.42 -6.19
N GLY A 118 0.12 -9.51 -4.91
CA GLY A 118 1.47 -9.20 -4.43
C GLY A 118 1.84 -7.71 -4.51
N LEU A 119 0.84 -6.82 -4.50
CA LEU A 119 1.04 -5.37 -4.61
C LEU A 119 1.26 -4.71 -3.25
N ILE A 120 1.92 -3.55 -3.28
CA ILE A 120 1.96 -2.62 -2.15
C ILE A 120 0.58 -2.01 -1.94
N ALA A 121 0.13 -1.90 -0.69
CA ALA A 121 -1.09 -1.21 -0.31
C ALA A 121 -0.75 0.04 0.52
N LEU A 122 -1.12 1.23 0.05
CA LEU A 122 -0.93 2.48 0.78
C LEU A 122 -2.29 3.06 1.18
N ASP A 123 -2.38 3.44 2.46
CA ASP A 123 -3.56 4.06 3.03
C ASP A 123 -3.73 5.52 2.58
N GLY A 124 -4.93 6.06 2.75
CA GLY A 124 -5.27 7.44 2.40
C GLY A 124 -4.64 8.49 3.31
N VAL A 125 -4.76 9.74 2.93
CA VAL A 125 -4.18 10.88 3.64
C VAL A 125 -4.85 11.15 4.99
N CYS A 126 -4.09 11.71 5.94
CA CYS A 126 -4.62 12.38 7.12
C CYS A 126 -4.74 13.88 6.85
N ASN A 127 -5.96 14.42 6.83
CA ASN A 127 -6.21 15.82 6.52
C ASN A 127 -5.91 16.77 7.69
N ALA A 128 -5.72 16.25 8.90
CA ALA A 128 -5.43 17.06 10.09
C ALA A 128 -3.92 17.33 10.19
N LEU A 129 -3.49 18.53 9.82
CA LEU A 129 -2.06 18.91 9.82
C LEU A 129 -1.51 19.18 11.23
N ASP A 130 -2.36 19.72 12.12
CA ASP A 130 -1.97 20.14 13.47
C ASP A 130 -2.46 19.18 14.56
N ALA A 131 -2.70 17.90 14.22
CA ALA A 131 -3.19 16.89 15.13
C ALA A 131 -2.30 15.62 15.08
N PRO A 132 -1.11 15.64 15.68
CA PRO A 132 -0.16 14.52 15.62
C PRO A 132 -0.73 13.23 16.23
N ASP A 133 -1.51 13.30 17.30
CA ASP A 133 -2.14 12.13 17.91
C ASP A 133 -3.15 11.46 16.98
N ARG A 134 -3.89 12.26 16.20
CA ARG A 134 -4.81 11.74 15.18
C ARG A 134 -4.04 11.03 14.07
N LEU A 135 -2.96 11.63 13.58
CA LEU A 135 -2.11 11.00 12.56
C LEU A 135 -1.53 9.67 13.07
N ALA A 136 -1.02 9.65 14.30
CA ALA A 136 -0.50 8.42 14.92
C ALA A 136 -1.57 7.33 15.04
N ALA A 137 -2.79 7.69 15.46
CA ALA A 137 -3.92 6.77 15.53
C ALA A 137 -4.32 6.22 14.15
N GLU A 138 -4.39 7.07 13.12
CA GLU A 138 -4.68 6.66 11.75
C GLU A 138 -3.58 5.76 11.16
N CYS A 139 -2.30 6.03 11.44
CA CYS A 139 -1.19 5.15 11.02
C CYS A 139 -1.28 3.77 11.70
N ALA A 140 -1.52 3.75 13.01
CA ALA A 140 -1.69 2.50 13.76
C ALA A 140 -2.91 1.70 13.26
N GLU A 141 -4.02 2.36 12.92
CA GLU A 141 -5.17 1.71 12.32
C GLU A 141 -4.83 1.15 10.93
N GLY A 142 -4.26 1.96 10.04
CA GLY A 142 -3.86 1.53 8.70
C GLY A 142 -2.96 0.31 8.73
N ARG A 143 -1.98 0.30 9.64
CA ARG A 143 -1.11 -0.86 9.86
C ARG A 143 -1.89 -2.10 10.32
N ARG A 144 -2.82 -1.96 11.28
CA ARG A 144 -3.69 -3.08 11.72
C ARG A 144 -4.59 -3.62 10.61
N LEU A 145 -4.98 -2.79 9.65
CA LEU A 145 -5.72 -3.20 8.46
C LEU A 145 -4.85 -3.89 7.41
N GLY A 146 -3.53 -3.86 7.55
CA GLY A 146 -2.58 -4.51 6.65
C GLY A 146 -2.02 -3.61 5.56
N PHE A 147 -2.13 -2.30 5.64
CA PHE A 147 -1.41 -1.39 4.76
C PHE A 147 0.09 -1.38 5.03
N ASP A 148 0.90 -1.17 3.99
CA ASP A 148 2.36 -1.06 4.07
C ASP A 148 2.83 0.35 4.44
N GLY A 149 1.97 1.33 4.30
CA GLY A 149 2.25 2.73 4.53
C GLY A 149 1.02 3.60 4.30
N LYS A 150 1.25 4.92 4.22
CA LYS A 150 0.20 5.91 4.07
C LYS A 150 0.67 7.03 3.13
N THR A 151 -0.22 7.56 2.31
CA THR A 151 0.04 8.82 1.61
C THR A 151 -0.01 10.01 2.57
N LEU A 152 0.88 10.97 2.37
CA LEU A 152 1.04 12.14 3.23
C LEU A 152 0.87 13.40 2.39
N ILE A 153 0.41 14.47 3.03
CA ILE A 153 0.18 15.78 2.39
C ILE A 153 1.05 16.89 2.96
N HIS A 154 1.86 16.59 3.99
CA HIS A 154 2.76 17.57 4.60
C HIS A 154 4.02 16.89 5.15
N PRO A 155 5.21 17.53 5.05
CA PRO A 155 6.46 16.95 5.56
C PRO A 155 6.47 16.64 7.06
N ASN A 156 5.73 17.39 7.90
CA ASN A 156 5.64 17.13 9.34
C ASN A 156 5.00 15.78 9.69
N GLN A 157 4.33 15.14 8.72
CA GLN A 157 3.68 13.83 8.89
C GLN A 157 4.65 12.66 8.69
N ILE A 158 5.83 12.88 8.09
CA ILE A 158 6.75 11.81 7.66
C ILE A 158 7.24 10.99 8.85
N ALA A 159 7.74 11.66 9.91
CA ALA A 159 8.31 10.97 11.06
C ALA A 159 7.27 10.08 11.77
N ALA A 160 6.04 10.60 11.96
CA ALA A 160 4.95 9.85 12.58
C ALA A 160 4.49 8.66 11.72
N ALA A 161 4.43 8.83 10.40
CA ALA A 161 4.07 7.75 9.49
C ALA A 161 5.14 6.64 9.49
N ASN A 162 6.43 7.00 9.40
CA ASN A 162 7.51 6.03 9.45
C ASN A 162 7.51 5.24 10.78
N ALA A 163 7.28 5.92 11.91
CA ALA A 163 7.16 5.25 13.21
C ALA A 163 5.92 4.34 13.29
N GLY A 164 4.78 4.79 12.75
CA GLY A 164 3.51 4.05 12.84
C GLY A 164 3.44 2.81 11.95
N PHE A 165 4.11 2.80 10.81
CA PHE A 165 4.14 1.66 9.88
C PHE A 165 5.40 0.80 10.01
N GLY A 166 6.46 1.30 10.66
CA GLY A 166 7.66 0.53 10.95
C GLY A 166 7.44 -0.56 11.99
N PRO A 167 8.24 -1.64 12.00
CA PRO A 167 8.17 -2.65 13.04
C PRO A 167 8.68 -2.09 14.37
N ASP A 168 8.01 -2.44 15.46
CA ASP A 168 8.47 -2.06 16.81
C ASP A 168 9.58 -2.99 17.33
N ALA A 169 10.19 -2.63 18.47
CA ALA A 169 11.28 -3.39 19.07
C ALA A 169 10.88 -4.81 19.48
N ALA A 170 9.63 -5.01 19.90
CA ALA A 170 9.13 -6.32 20.30
C ALA A 170 8.93 -7.24 19.09
N GLU A 171 8.40 -6.71 18.00
CA GLU A 171 8.24 -7.42 16.72
C GLU A 171 9.59 -7.81 16.13
N ILE A 172 10.57 -6.89 16.17
CA ILE A 172 11.93 -7.17 15.68
C ILE A 172 12.58 -8.28 16.53
N ALA A 173 12.44 -8.22 17.86
CA ALA A 173 12.96 -9.23 18.76
C ALA A 173 12.29 -10.59 18.54
N TRP A 174 10.98 -10.61 18.35
CA TRP A 174 10.24 -11.82 18.01
C TRP A 174 10.70 -12.40 16.66
N ALA A 175 10.79 -11.57 15.64
CA ALA A 175 11.22 -11.99 14.31
C ALA A 175 12.62 -12.64 14.32
N ARG A 176 13.57 -12.06 15.06
CA ARG A 176 14.91 -12.65 15.24
C ARG A 176 14.85 -14.03 15.85
N ARG A 177 14.08 -14.20 16.93
CA ARG A 177 13.94 -15.51 17.61
C ARG A 177 13.30 -16.56 16.70
N VAL A 178 12.29 -16.18 15.90
CA VAL A 178 11.66 -17.11 14.94
C VAL A 178 12.66 -17.56 13.87
N VAL A 179 13.40 -16.63 13.26
CA VAL A 179 14.39 -16.95 12.24
C VAL A 179 15.51 -17.84 12.83
N GLU A 180 16.01 -17.51 14.02
CA GLU A 180 17.04 -18.30 14.71
C GLU A 180 16.56 -19.72 15.04
N ALA A 181 15.32 -19.88 15.53
CA ALA A 181 14.75 -21.18 15.85
C ALA A 181 14.61 -22.08 14.61
N PHE A 182 14.19 -21.53 13.48
CA PHE A 182 14.09 -22.29 12.22
C PHE A 182 15.45 -22.51 11.53
N ALA A 183 16.51 -21.77 11.91
CA ALA A 183 17.86 -22.01 11.43
C ALA A 183 18.54 -23.21 12.12
N ASP A 184 18.01 -23.70 13.25
CA ASP A 184 18.46 -24.92 13.91
C ASP A 184 18.28 -26.11 12.95
N PRO A 185 19.34 -26.92 12.68
CA PRO A 185 19.26 -28.07 11.76
C PRO A 185 18.17 -29.09 12.14
N GLU A 186 17.86 -29.27 13.42
CA GLU A 186 16.83 -30.19 13.90
C GLU A 186 15.42 -29.67 13.61
N GLN A 187 15.25 -28.35 13.50
CA GLN A 187 13.97 -27.68 13.27
C GLN A 187 13.79 -27.19 11.83
N ALA A 188 14.89 -27.07 11.09
CA ALA A 188 14.92 -26.49 9.74
C ALA A 188 13.99 -27.19 8.74
N ALA A 189 13.71 -28.48 8.89
CA ALA A 189 12.82 -29.24 7.99
C ALA A 189 11.37 -29.31 8.50
N LEU A 190 11.07 -28.83 9.73
CA LEU A 190 9.75 -28.95 10.33
C LEU A 190 8.78 -27.91 9.76
N GLY A 191 7.49 -28.27 9.62
CA GLY A 191 6.41 -27.36 9.24
C GLY A 191 6.00 -26.42 10.37
N ALA A 192 6.14 -26.87 11.62
CA ALA A 192 5.84 -26.12 12.83
C ALA A 192 6.80 -26.50 13.95
N ILE A 193 7.11 -25.54 14.81
CA ILE A 193 7.99 -25.69 16.00
C ILE A 193 7.31 -25.08 17.22
N ARG A 194 7.83 -25.38 18.41
CA ARG A 194 7.41 -24.72 19.64
C ARG A 194 8.45 -23.65 20.03
N LEU A 195 8.03 -22.39 20.08
CA LEU A 195 8.85 -21.26 20.51
C LEU A 195 8.09 -20.50 21.61
N ASP A 196 8.73 -20.25 22.75
CA ASP A 196 8.14 -19.51 23.89
C ASP A 196 6.77 -20.04 24.35
N GLY A 197 6.56 -21.36 24.25
CA GLY A 197 5.30 -21.99 24.62
C GLY A 197 4.19 -21.93 23.57
N GLN A 198 4.43 -21.30 22.43
CA GLN A 198 3.49 -21.15 21.33
C GLN A 198 3.91 -22.00 20.12
N MET A 199 2.94 -22.38 19.31
CA MET A 199 3.18 -23.01 18.01
C MET A 199 3.56 -21.95 17.00
N VAL A 200 4.71 -22.11 16.33
CA VAL A 200 5.21 -21.22 15.26
C VAL A 200 5.40 -22.05 14.00
N GLU A 201 4.78 -21.63 12.91
CA GLU A 201 4.76 -22.33 11.63
C GLU A 201 5.61 -21.58 10.58
N ARG A 202 5.81 -22.19 9.42
CA ARG A 202 6.53 -21.59 8.29
C ARG A 202 5.98 -20.23 7.84
N LEU A 203 4.67 -20.02 7.94
CA LEU A 203 4.08 -18.70 7.64
C LEU A 203 4.61 -17.60 8.58
N HIS A 204 4.87 -17.94 9.85
CA HIS A 204 5.45 -17.01 10.81
C HIS A 204 6.94 -16.74 10.52
N LEU A 205 7.69 -17.75 9.99
CA LEU A 205 9.05 -17.53 9.52
C LEU A 205 9.09 -16.54 8.35
N THR A 206 8.22 -16.71 7.35
CA THR A 206 8.12 -15.78 6.21
C THR A 206 7.81 -14.36 6.68
N GLU A 207 6.90 -14.20 7.65
CA GLU A 207 6.58 -12.90 8.22
C GLU A 207 7.76 -12.32 9.02
N ALA A 208 8.46 -13.13 9.79
CA ALA A 208 9.66 -12.72 10.52
C ALA A 208 10.77 -12.22 9.60
N GLU A 209 11.02 -12.94 8.50
CA GLU A 209 11.97 -12.53 7.47
C GLU A 209 11.57 -11.19 6.82
N ARG A 210 10.28 -11.00 6.54
CA ARG A 210 9.74 -9.73 6.02
C ARG A 210 9.96 -8.57 7.00
N ILE A 211 9.71 -8.77 8.29
CA ILE A 211 9.93 -7.76 9.35
C ILE A 211 11.41 -7.37 9.40
N LEU A 212 12.32 -8.34 9.39
CA LEU A 212 13.76 -8.07 9.45
C LEU A 212 14.27 -7.36 8.18
N ALA A 213 13.71 -7.67 7.01
CA ALA A 213 14.05 -6.98 5.76
C ALA A 213 13.67 -5.50 5.79
N LEU A 214 12.59 -5.12 6.48
CA LEU A 214 12.20 -3.71 6.65
C LEU A 214 13.21 -2.93 7.50
N VAL A 215 13.82 -3.57 8.51
CA VAL A 215 14.80 -2.93 9.40
C VAL A 215 16.16 -2.73 8.70
N GLN A 216 16.49 -3.59 7.73
CA GLN A 216 17.78 -3.54 7.02
C GLN A 216 17.80 -2.52 5.87
N ARG A 217 16.64 -1.96 5.49
CA ARG A 217 16.61 -0.88 4.48
C ARG A 217 17.15 0.39 5.11
N PRO A 218 18.26 0.97 4.57
CA PRO A 218 18.70 2.28 5.01
C PRO A 218 17.56 3.29 4.78
N ALA A 219 17.37 4.21 5.73
CA ALA A 219 16.54 5.39 5.52
C ALA A 219 17.23 6.22 4.41
N GLU A 220 16.69 6.16 3.18
CA GLU A 220 17.11 7.01 2.05
C GLU A 220 16.59 8.43 2.21
#